data_49fcbd719fb45e376136977c7c6863f9
#
_entry.id   49fcbd719fb45e376136977c7c6863f9
#
_cell.length_a   1.000
_cell.length_b   1.000
_cell.length_c   1.000
_cell.angle_alpha   90.00
_cell.angle_beta   90.00
_cell.angle_gamma   90.00
#
_symmetry.space_group_name_H-M   'P 1'
#
loop_
_entity.id
_entity.type
_entity.pdbx_description
1 polymer ?
#
loop_
_entity_poly.entity_id
_entity_poly.type
_entity_poly.pdbx_seq_one_letter_code
_entity_poly.pdbx_strand_id
1 'polypeptide(L)'
;MSGAPVVSGTSATATASGVSTATGSPGTVAAGRRIFLPSPFGDIHARIWQAGGAGPVAGEAAGGELAGENPTGASRRPCVVLVHGMFGDVDVWSAMALNLARAGLQVLAFDLPGHGRSTAQVENADETAQALETALQAYAEASAQHPVPVLLVGHSFGGLVAAMLAERLCRSSAAQGVNVAGAGNAADVANAADIANVAGADVFPASGYSGKAPPGGAGPVCGVRDGAVSLTGLVVLSTSGLGEEVNRDFLLGVIEAPDADAMARVLAALTVRHFRSSSAYMKAMHARIHSAKDQLYRLVDDVVDGTGRQVHSILEILAALPVPVTLVHGREDAVLPWQQALNVPGSVAIHLLPDVGHMPHWEAAALVSTIIGRAAGRG
;
A
#
# COMPACT_ATOMS: atom_id res chain seq x y z
N MET A 1 7.78 47.73 -47.99
CA MET A 1 7.34 48.26 -46.71
C MET A 1 6.37 47.24 -46.12
N SER A 2 6.81 46.35 -45.28
CA SER A 2 5.97 45.41 -44.59
C SER A 2 6.52 45.23 -43.17
N GLY A 3 5.75 45.71 -42.20
CA GLY A 3 6.07 45.57 -40.80
C GLY A 3 5.65 44.22 -40.30
N ALA A 4 6.55 43.51 -39.64
CA ALA A 4 6.24 42.30 -38.85
C ALA A 4 5.82 42.71 -37.43
N PRO A 5 4.89 41.98 -36.78
CA PRO A 5 4.53 42.26 -35.41
C PRO A 5 5.47 41.53 -34.43
N VAL A 6 5.86 42.29 -33.42
CA VAL A 6 6.64 41.83 -32.25
C VAL A 6 5.73 40.95 -31.36
N VAL A 7 6.14 39.75 -31.12
CA VAL A 7 5.49 38.85 -30.15
C VAL A 7 6.11 39.08 -28.77
N SER A 8 5.34 39.66 -27.85
CA SER A 8 5.70 39.82 -26.45
C SER A 8 5.46 38.47 -25.74
N GLY A 9 6.54 37.87 -25.27
CA GLY A 9 6.49 36.68 -24.41
C GLY A 9 6.00 37.06 -23.01
N THR A 10 4.85 36.54 -22.63
CA THR A 10 4.39 36.50 -21.25
C THR A 10 4.83 35.21 -20.61
N SER A 11 5.75 35.32 -19.66
CA SER A 11 6.16 34.26 -18.75
C SER A 11 4.93 33.87 -17.90
N ALA A 12 4.39 32.66 -18.11
CA ALA A 12 3.38 32.10 -17.24
C ALA A 12 4.07 31.44 -16.05
N THR A 13 4.03 32.08 -14.90
CA THR A 13 4.28 31.44 -13.61
C THR A 13 3.19 30.41 -13.36
N ALA A 14 3.56 29.14 -13.32
CA ALA A 14 2.67 28.04 -12.92
C ALA A 14 2.36 28.19 -11.43
N THR A 15 1.18 28.66 -11.12
CA THR A 15 0.62 28.60 -9.78
C THR A 15 0.17 27.17 -9.52
N ALA A 16 0.65 26.59 -8.40
CA ALA A 16 0.24 25.28 -7.92
C ALA A 16 -1.29 25.20 -7.85
N SER A 17 -1.86 24.33 -8.68
CA SER A 17 -3.31 24.10 -8.75
C SER A 17 -3.74 23.28 -7.55
N GLY A 18 -4.68 23.83 -6.78
CA GLY A 18 -5.15 23.29 -5.52
C GLY A 18 -5.77 21.89 -5.61
N VAL A 19 -5.71 21.20 -4.50
CA VAL A 19 -6.42 19.94 -4.23
C VAL A 19 -7.92 20.14 -4.55
N SER A 20 -8.42 19.49 -5.62
CA SER A 20 -9.83 19.56 -5.99
C SER A 20 -10.64 18.61 -5.13
N THR A 21 -11.59 19.12 -4.34
CA THR A 21 -12.52 18.36 -3.51
C THR A 21 -13.87 18.24 -4.20
N ALA A 22 -14.25 17.04 -4.61
CA ALA A 22 -15.60 16.76 -5.10
C ALA A 22 -16.56 16.55 -3.90
N THR A 23 -17.57 17.39 -3.77
CA THR A 23 -18.62 17.31 -2.74
C THR A 23 -19.58 16.17 -3.04
N GLY A 24 -19.61 15.12 -2.21
CA GLY A 24 -20.58 14.03 -2.28
C GLY A 24 -21.84 14.34 -1.48
N SER A 25 -22.99 13.84 -1.95
CA SER A 25 -24.30 13.96 -1.32
C SER A 25 -24.37 13.42 0.11
N PRO A 26 -25.19 14.00 1.03
CA PRO A 26 -25.30 13.55 2.40
C PRO A 26 -26.08 12.22 2.48
N GLY A 27 -25.42 11.17 2.95
CA GLY A 27 -26.12 9.90 3.20
C GLY A 27 -25.27 8.63 3.30
N THR A 28 -23.95 8.66 3.11
CA THR A 28 -23.12 7.46 3.14
C THR A 28 -21.96 7.57 4.14
N VAL A 29 -22.24 7.29 5.40
CA VAL A 29 -21.26 7.23 6.52
C VAL A 29 -20.13 6.20 6.31
N ALA A 30 -20.18 5.39 5.25
CA ALA A 30 -19.23 4.31 4.97
C ALA A 30 -18.22 4.60 3.83
N ALA A 31 -18.40 5.65 3.07
CA ALA A 31 -17.73 5.80 1.77
C ALA A 31 -16.53 6.75 1.75
N GLY A 32 -15.69 6.86 2.74
CA GLY A 32 -14.49 7.70 2.74
C GLY A 32 -14.52 8.97 1.82
N ARG A 33 -13.86 10.05 2.17
CA ARG A 33 -13.78 11.26 1.34
C ARG A 33 -12.86 11.05 0.15
N ARG A 34 -13.30 11.38 -1.05
CA ARG A 34 -12.49 11.28 -2.28
C ARG A 34 -11.61 12.51 -2.43
N ILE A 35 -10.38 12.27 -2.88
CA ILE A 35 -9.43 13.32 -3.27
C ILE A 35 -8.69 12.90 -4.55
N PHE A 36 -8.09 13.87 -5.21
CA PHE A 36 -7.15 13.66 -6.31
C PHE A 36 -5.83 14.35 -5.95
N LEU A 37 -4.74 13.65 -6.13
CA LEU A 37 -3.40 14.06 -5.77
C LEU A 37 -2.53 14.08 -7.03
N PRO A 38 -1.70 15.11 -7.23
CA PRO A 38 -0.87 15.21 -8.43
C PRO A 38 0.23 14.16 -8.43
N SER A 39 0.60 13.69 -9.62
CA SER A 39 1.83 12.95 -9.87
C SER A 39 2.44 13.37 -11.21
N PRO A 40 3.70 13.00 -11.51
CA PRO A 40 4.33 13.29 -12.81
C PRO A 40 3.62 12.64 -14.00
N PHE A 41 2.81 11.62 -13.73
CA PHE A 41 2.14 10.79 -14.73
C PHE A 41 0.65 11.09 -14.88
N GLY A 42 0.10 12.03 -14.10
CA GLY A 42 -1.33 12.37 -14.02
C GLY A 42 -1.84 12.29 -12.58
N ASP A 43 -3.14 12.47 -12.39
CA ASP A 43 -3.72 12.50 -11.05
C ASP A 43 -3.92 11.09 -10.48
N ILE A 44 -3.62 10.94 -9.21
CA ILE A 44 -3.89 9.74 -8.41
C ILE A 44 -5.17 9.99 -7.59
N HIS A 45 -6.19 9.18 -7.85
CA HIS A 45 -7.38 9.17 -7.00
C HIS A 45 -7.09 8.46 -5.69
N ALA A 46 -7.61 9.01 -4.60
CA ALA A 46 -7.52 8.38 -3.29
C ALA A 46 -8.81 8.57 -2.48
N ARG A 47 -8.97 7.74 -1.45
CA ARG A 47 -10.02 7.88 -0.42
C ARG A 47 -9.41 7.99 0.96
N ILE A 48 -9.98 8.88 1.78
CA ILE A 48 -9.58 9.11 3.16
C ILE A 48 -10.73 8.72 4.08
N TRP A 49 -10.42 7.90 5.10
CA TRP A 49 -11.30 7.64 6.25
C TRP A 49 -10.64 8.23 7.49
N GLN A 50 -11.36 9.13 8.16
CA GLN A 50 -10.88 9.81 9.37
C GLN A 50 -10.97 8.89 10.59
N ALA A 51 -10.04 9.05 11.51
CA ALA A 51 -10.04 8.36 12.79
C ALA A 51 -11.32 8.69 13.59
N GLY A 52 -11.91 7.67 14.23
CA GLY A 52 -13.08 7.83 15.08
C GLY A 52 -14.44 7.72 14.38
N GLY A 53 -14.50 7.58 13.06
CA GLY A 53 -15.74 7.30 12.33
C GLY A 53 -16.83 8.36 12.43
N ALA A 54 -16.52 9.59 12.88
CA ALA A 54 -17.43 10.72 12.83
C ALA A 54 -17.67 11.07 11.36
N GLY A 55 -18.93 10.90 10.92
CA GLY A 55 -19.37 11.41 9.63
C GLY A 55 -19.22 12.94 9.58
N PRO A 56 -19.28 13.56 8.39
CA PRO A 56 -19.19 15.01 8.26
C PRO A 56 -20.25 15.65 9.13
N VAL A 57 -19.83 16.50 10.07
CA VAL A 57 -20.75 17.41 10.78
C VAL A 57 -21.36 18.31 9.71
N ALA A 58 -22.68 18.27 9.58
CA ALA A 58 -23.40 19.13 8.65
C ALA A 58 -23.19 20.58 9.08
N GLY A 59 -22.53 21.36 8.23
CA GLY A 59 -22.39 22.80 8.32
C GLY A 59 -20.98 23.27 8.61
N GLU A 60 -20.14 23.30 7.53
CA GLU A 60 -19.12 24.34 7.47
C GLU A 60 -18.70 24.60 6.01
N ALA A 61 -18.60 25.89 5.74
CA ALA A 61 -18.31 26.50 4.46
C ALA A 61 -16.87 26.23 3.99
N ALA A 62 -16.66 26.37 2.71
CA ALA A 62 -15.40 26.30 2.00
C ALA A 62 -14.22 26.92 2.78
N GLY A 63 -13.22 26.10 3.11
CA GLY A 63 -11.98 26.55 3.74
C GLY A 63 -11.49 25.74 4.93
N GLY A 64 -12.09 24.56 5.22
CA GLY A 64 -11.73 23.77 6.41
C GLY A 64 -10.39 23.05 6.27
N GLU A 65 -9.44 23.46 7.10
CA GLU A 65 -8.20 22.75 7.45
C GLU A 65 -8.46 21.27 7.78
N LEU A 66 -7.51 20.41 7.41
CA LEU A 66 -7.48 18.98 7.74
C LEU A 66 -7.23 18.69 9.25
N ALA A 67 -7.49 19.67 10.12
CA ALA A 67 -7.19 19.63 11.54
C ALA A 67 -8.25 18.88 12.34
N GLY A 68 -7.94 17.62 12.70
CA GLY A 68 -8.47 17.02 13.93
C GLY A 68 -7.50 17.34 15.06
N GLU A 69 -7.90 18.10 16.07
CA GLU A 69 -7.11 18.42 17.25
C GLU A 69 -6.71 17.11 17.97
N ASN A 70 -5.40 16.86 18.06
CA ASN A 70 -4.84 15.77 18.85
C ASN A 70 -4.49 16.32 20.25
N PRO A 71 -4.82 15.60 21.35
CA PRO A 71 -4.38 15.97 22.68
C PRO A 71 -2.85 15.93 22.73
N THR A 72 -2.27 17.01 23.24
CA THR A 72 -0.83 17.24 23.42
C THR A 72 -0.19 16.10 24.18
N GLY A 73 0.79 15.40 23.54
CA GLY A 73 1.71 14.50 24.22
C GLY A 73 1.58 13.00 23.95
N ALA A 74 0.56 12.51 23.22
CA ALA A 74 0.50 11.11 22.80
C ALA A 74 1.31 10.90 21.52
N SER A 75 2.10 9.83 21.45
CA SER A 75 2.77 9.38 20.23
C SER A 75 1.73 9.29 19.08
N ARG A 76 1.97 10.00 18.00
CA ARG A 76 1.03 10.06 16.87
C ARG A 76 0.92 8.71 16.19
N ARG A 77 -0.31 8.22 16.06
CA ARG A 77 -0.57 7.01 15.29
C ARG A 77 -0.34 7.28 13.80
N PRO A 78 0.26 6.32 13.07
CA PRO A 78 0.48 6.49 11.64
C PRO A 78 -0.84 6.51 10.86
N CYS A 79 -0.84 7.25 9.76
CA CYS A 79 -1.82 7.08 8.69
C CYS A 79 -1.56 5.73 8.01
N VAL A 80 -2.56 4.87 7.93
CA VAL A 80 -2.48 3.60 7.21
C VAL A 80 -2.72 3.87 5.73
N VAL A 81 -1.70 3.65 4.91
CA VAL A 81 -1.74 3.85 3.45
C VAL A 81 -1.94 2.50 2.77
N LEU A 82 -3.07 2.34 2.07
CA LEU A 82 -3.49 1.08 1.45
C LEU A 82 -3.26 1.13 -0.07
N VAL A 83 -2.56 0.12 -0.60
CA VAL A 83 -2.21 -0.04 -2.03
C VAL A 83 -2.78 -1.37 -2.53
N HIS A 84 -3.76 -1.32 -3.43
CA HIS A 84 -4.44 -2.49 -3.95
C HIS A 84 -3.61 -3.27 -4.98
N GLY A 85 -3.98 -4.53 -5.25
CA GLY A 85 -3.37 -5.37 -6.28
C GLY A 85 -3.82 -5.00 -7.69
N MET A 86 -3.17 -5.60 -8.69
CA MET A 86 -3.56 -5.47 -10.10
C MET A 86 -5.04 -5.80 -10.26
N PHE A 87 -5.73 -5.06 -11.12
CA PHE A 87 -7.17 -5.12 -11.40
C PHE A 87 -8.10 -4.62 -10.28
N GLY A 88 -7.55 -4.24 -9.11
CA GLY A 88 -8.33 -3.67 -8.01
C GLY A 88 -8.66 -2.18 -8.19
N ASP A 89 -9.26 -1.63 -7.17
CA ASP A 89 -9.45 -0.20 -6.93
C ASP A 89 -9.60 0.04 -5.41
N VAL A 90 -9.75 1.30 -4.99
CA VAL A 90 -9.91 1.65 -3.55
C VAL A 90 -11.10 0.95 -2.88
N ASP A 91 -12.09 0.47 -3.65
CA ASP A 91 -13.28 -0.18 -3.08
C ASP A 91 -12.97 -1.54 -2.45
N VAL A 92 -11.89 -2.22 -2.88
CA VAL A 92 -11.45 -3.49 -2.27
C VAL A 92 -11.10 -3.32 -0.78
N TRP A 93 -10.76 -2.12 -0.37
CA TRP A 93 -10.36 -1.78 0.99
C TRP A 93 -11.50 -1.25 1.86
N SER A 94 -12.69 -0.95 1.30
CA SER A 94 -13.73 -0.17 1.98
C SER A 94 -14.13 -0.73 3.35
N ALA A 95 -14.32 -2.04 3.47
CA ALA A 95 -14.69 -2.68 4.74
C ALA A 95 -13.54 -2.59 5.77
N MET A 96 -12.32 -2.87 5.34
CA MET A 96 -11.12 -2.83 6.19
C MET A 96 -10.81 -1.39 6.62
N ALA A 97 -10.83 -0.44 5.69
CA ALA A 97 -10.59 0.97 5.97
C ALA A 97 -11.58 1.51 7.01
N LEU A 98 -12.86 1.14 6.90
CA LEU A 98 -13.87 1.50 7.88
C LEU A 98 -13.57 0.91 9.27
N ASN A 99 -13.15 -0.36 9.34
CA ASN A 99 -12.78 -1.01 10.60
C ASN A 99 -11.57 -0.35 11.26
N LEU A 100 -10.53 -0.04 10.47
CA LEU A 100 -9.33 0.67 10.95
C LEU A 100 -9.67 2.09 11.41
N ALA A 101 -10.54 2.81 10.68
CA ALA A 101 -10.98 4.15 11.05
C ALA A 101 -11.80 4.14 12.36
N ARG A 102 -12.73 3.20 12.52
CA ARG A 102 -13.47 2.99 13.78
C ARG A 102 -12.52 2.64 14.93
N ALA A 103 -11.45 1.98 14.63
CA ALA A 103 -10.38 1.67 15.57
C ALA A 103 -9.47 2.88 15.87
N GLY A 104 -9.76 4.09 15.35
CA GLY A 104 -9.03 5.33 15.62
C GLY A 104 -7.76 5.51 14.81
N LEU A 105 -7.67 4.90 13.62
CA LEU A 105 -6.59 5.10 12.66
C LEU A 105 -7.10 5.94 11.48
N GLN A 106 -6.27 6.87 11.02
CA GLN A 106 -6.52 7.51 9.73
C GLN A 106 -6.11 6.55 8.61
N VAL A 107 -6.92 6.46 7.57
CA VAL A 107 -6.66 5.56 6.44
C VAL A 107 -6.71 6.35 5.14
N LEU A 108 -5.71 6.13 4.28
CA LEU A 108 -5.62 6.65 2.92
C LEU A 108 -5.47 5.46 1.98
N ALA A 109 -6.38 5.28 1.03
CA ALA A 109 -6.26 4.24 0.00
C ALA A 109 -6.13 4.88 -1.37
N PHE A 110 -5.16 4.42 -2.16
CA PHE A 110 -4.92 4.89 -3.52
C PHE A 110 -5.58 3.98 -4.56
N ASP A 111 -6.10 4.57 -5.64
CA ASP A 111 -6.21 3.88 -6.92
C ASP A 111 -4.86 3.95 -7.63
N LEU A 112 -4.29 2.82 -8.01
CA LEU A 112 -3.06 2.77 -8.79
C LEU A 112 -3.23 3.43 -10.17
N PRO A 113 -2.14 3.90 -10.82
CA PRO A 113 -2.17 4.30 -12.22
C PRO A 113 -2.84 3.24 -13.10
N GLY A 114 -3.70 3.66 -14.02
CA GLY A 114 -4.48 2.76 -14.87
C GLY A 114 -5.64 2.03 -14.19
N HIS A 115 -5.89 2.30 -12.92
CA HIS A 115 -6.92 1.64 -12.12
C HIS A 115 -7.90 2.65 -11.54
N GLY A 116 -9.10 2.16 -11.21
CA GLY A 116 -10.11 2.94 -10.49
C GLY A 116 -10.47 4.24 -11.19
N ARG A 117 -10.14 5.36 -10.56
CA ARG A 117 -10.38 6.73 -11.05
C ARG A 117 -9.09 7.53 -11.26
N SER A 118 -7.93 6.94 -11.07
CA SER A 118 -6.65 7.57 -11.37
C SER A 118 -6.52 7.82 -12.87
N THR A 119 -6.03 9.00 -13.24
CA THR A 119 -5.78 9.36 -14.64
C THR A 119 -4.32 9.17 -15.03
N ALA A 120 -3.46 8.89 -14.06
CA ALA A 120 -2.04 8.65 -14.27
C ALA A 120 -1.81 7.45 -15.21
N GLN A 121 -0.86 7.62 -16.15
CA GLN A 121 -0.44 6.60 -17.09
C GLN A 121 1.03 6.27 -16.84
N VAL A 122 1.34 4.99 -16.64
CA VAL A 122 2.68 4.48 -16.34
C VAL A 122 3.01 3.27 -17.20
N GLU A 123 4.29 2.98 -17.35
CA GLU A 123 4.76 1.85 -18.15
C GLU A 123 5.17 0.64 -17.28
N ASN A 124 5.50 0.85 -15.99
CA ASN A 124 6.09 -0.16 -15.13
C ASN A 124 5.81 0.05 -13.64
N ALA A 125 6.29 -0.89 -12.81
CA ALA A 125 6.12 -0.86 -11.36
C ALA A 125 6.90 0.29 -10.68
N ASP A 126 8.09 0.66 -11.20
CA ASP A 126 8.89 1.76 -10.63
C ASP A 126 8.21 3.11 -10.84
N GLU A 127 7.68 3.39 -12.03
CA GLU A 127 6.87 4.58 -12.30
C GLU A 127 5.60 4.59 -11.46
N THR A 128 4.98 3.43 -11.23
CA THR A 128 3.85 3.29 -10.31
C THR A 128 4.24 3.71 -8.89
N ALA A 129 5.37 3.24 -8.37
CA ALA A 129 5.88 3.61 -7.06
C ALA A 129 6.22 5.12 -6.99
N GLN A 130 6.82 5.68 -8.05
CA GLN A 130 7.12 7.11 -8.15
C GLN A 130 5.84 7.97 -8.15
N ALA A 131 4.81 7.56 -8.87
CA ALA A 131 3.52 8.25 -8.88
C ALA A 131 2.91 8.31 -7.47
N LEU A 132 2.94 7.19 -6.74
CA LEU A 132 2.44 7.13 -5.37
C LEU A 132 3.32 7.90 -4.39
N GLU A 133 4.65 7.93 -4.58
CA GLU A 133 5.56 8.75 -3.76
C GLU A 133 5.17 10.22 -3.84
N THR A 134 5.04 10.76 -5.06
CA THR A 134 4.66 12.16 -5.28
C THR A 134 3.26 12.47 -4.74
N ALA A 135 2.30 11.57 -4.98
CA ALA A 135 0.95 11.74 -4.45
C ALA A 135 0.91 11.73 -2.91
N LEU A 136 1.69 10.85 -2.28
CA LEU A 136 1.79 10.77 -0.81
C LEU A 136 2.48 12.02 -0.22
N GLN A 137 3.51 12.54 -0.89
CA GLN A 137 4.15 13.79 -0.52
C GLN A 137 3.16 14.97 -0.58
N ALA A 138 2.43 15.11 -1.70
CA ALA A 138 1.42 16.14 -1.85
C ALA A 138 0.29 16.04 -0.79
N TYR A 139 -0.12 14.82 -0.45
CA TYR A 139 -1.06 14.60 0.65
C TYR A 139 -0.48 15.05 2.00
N ALA A 140 0.77 14.72 2.27
CA ALA A 140 1.44 15.10 3.51
C ALA A 140 1.65 16.61 3.62
N GLU A 141 2.07 17.28 2.54
CA GLU A 141 2.23 18.74 2.48
C GLU A 141 0.91 19.49 2.73
N ALA A 142 -0.21 18.96 2.25
CA ALA A 142 -1.54 19.51 2.53
C ALA A 142 -2.03 19.21 3.96
N SER A 143 -1.30 18.40 4.72
CA SER A 143 -1.62 18.09 6.12
C SER A 143 -1.09 19.17 7.06
N ALA A 144 -1.89 19.57 8.06
CA ALA A 144 -1.45 20.54 9.09
C ALA A 144 -0.32 20.02 9.99
N GLN A 145 0.10 18.77 9.80
CA GLN A 145 1.03 18.06 10.69
C GLN A 145 2.17 17.41 9.92
N HIS A 146 3.40 17.86 10.16
CA HIS A 146 4.61 17.32 9.55
C HIS A 146 5.61 16.82 10.59
N PRO A 147 6.35 15.72 10.32
CA PRO A 147 6.10 14.73 9.27
C PRO A 147 4.84 13.89 9.56
N VAL A 148 4.15 13.45 8.52
CA VAL A 148 3.04 12.50 8.64
C VAL A 148 3.62 11.09 8.81
N PRO A 149 3.45 10.43 9.96
CA PRO A 149 3.86 9.04 10.10
C PRO A 149 2.94 8.14 9.27
N VAL A 150 3.50 7.23 8.47
CA VAL A 150 2.74 6.33 7.61
C VAL A 150 3.13 4.87 7.84
N LEU A 151 2.12 4.00 7.89
CA LEU A 151 2.24 2.56 7.75
C LEU A 151 1.78 2.18 6.35
N LEU A 152 2.67 1.67 5.51
CA LEU A 152 2.31 1.19 4.19
C LEU A 152 1.71 -0.21 4.28
N VAL A 153 0.61 -0.45 3.56
CA VAL A 153 -0.04 -1.77 3.44
C VAL A 153 -0.29 -2.02 1.96
N GLY A 154 0.34 -3.05 1.40
CA GLY A 154 0.19 -3.39 -0.02
C GLY A 154 -0.29 -4.82 -0.22
N HIS A 155 -1.15 -5.04 -1.23
CA HIS A 155 -1.67 -6.34 -1.61
C HIS A 155 -1.20 -6.73 -3.01
N SER A 156 -0.69 -7.96 -3.19
CA SER A 156 -0.32 -8.52 -4.50
C SER A 156 0.68 -7.61 -5.25
N PHE A 157 0.39 -7.15 -6.45
CA PHE A 157 1.15 -6.13 -7.18
C PHE A 157 1.32 -4.84 -6.34
N GLY A 158 0.28 -4.41 -5.62
CA GLY A 158 0.38 -3.28 -4.69
C GLY A 158 1.33 -3.54 -3.52
N GLY A 159 1.62 -4.78 -3.17
CA GLY A 159 2.65 -5.15 -2.19
C GLY A 159 4.06 -4.93 -2.72
N LEU A 160 4.33 -5.32 -3.98
CA LEU A 160 5.55 -4.99 -4.71
C LEU A 160 5.75 -3.46 -4.76
N VAL A 161 4.73 -2.73 -5.22
CA VAL A 161 4.76 -1.26 -5.31
C VAL A 161 4.97 -0.60 -3.94
N ALA A 162 4.32 -1.10 -2.87
CA ALA A 162 4.49 -0.58 -1.52
C ALA A 162 5.91 -0.81 -0.97
N ALA A 163 6.54 -1.94 -1.30
CA ALA A 163 7.94 -2.20 -0.93
C ALA A 163 8.89 -1.25 -1.68
N MET A 164 8.70 -1.06 -2.99
CA MET A 164 9.48 -0.09 -3.78
C MET A 164 9.26 1.35 -3.28
N LEU A 165 8.03 1.74 -2.93
CA LEU A 165 7.72 3.03 -2.32
C LEU A 165 8.42 3.18 -0.95
N ALA A 166 8.41 2.15 -0.11
CA ALA A 166 9.11 2.16 1.18
C ALA A 166 10.62 2.40 1.01
N GLU A 167 11.24 1.73 0.05
CA GLU A 167 12.65 1.91 -0.28
C GLU A 167 12.94 3.34 -0.77
N ARG A 168 12.11 3.90 -1.67
CA ARG A 168 12.25 5.27 -2.18
C ARG A 168 12.17 6.29 -1.05
N LEU A 169 11.20 6.15 -0.13
CA LEU A 169 11.06 7.01 1.05
C LEU A 169 12.30 6.95 1.96
N CYS A 170 12.92 5.76 2.11
CA CYS A 170 14.13 5.61 2.91
C CYS A 170 15.38 6.14 2.22
N ARG A 171 15.54 5.97 0.91
CA ARG A 171 16.68 6.49 0.12
C ARG A 171 16.70 8.03 0.09
N SER A 172 15.56 8.66 -0.08
CA SER A 172 15.44 10.12 -0.08
C SER A 172 15.92 10.72 1.25
N SER A 173 15.70 10.02 2.36
CA SER A 173 16.21 10.40 3.68
C SER A 173 17.74 10.30 3.81
N ALA A 174 18.33 9.24 3.26
CA ALA A 174 19.78 8.98 3.35
C ALA A 174 20.60 9.98 2.49
N ALA A 175 20.12 10.31 1.28
CA ALA A 175 20.77 11.22 0.35
C ALA A 175 20.89 12.66 0.90
N GLN A 176 20.06 13.02 1.88
CA GLN A 176 20.03 14.35 2.50
C GLN A 176 20.77 14.43 3.85
N GLY A 177 21.54 13.39 4.21
CA GLY A 177 22.43 13.43 5.37
C GLY A 177 21.75 13.39 6.75
N VAL A 178 20.58 12.79 6.85
CA VAL A 178 19.96 12.47 8.14
C VAL A 178 20.65 11.24 8.72
N ASN A 179 21.62 11.44 9.61
CA ASN A 179 22.16 10.39 10.46
C ASN A 179 20.99 9.83 11.31
N VAL A 180 20.64 8.57 11.12
CA VAL A 180 19.76 7.83 12.02
C VAL A 180 20.55 7.60 13.32
N ALA A 181 20.52 8.58 14.23
CA ALA A 181 21.08 8.44 15.55
C ALA A 181 20.21 7.47 16.35
N GLY A 182 20.54 6.18 16.28
CA GLY A 182 19.81 5.11 16.97
C GLY A 182 20.21 3.70 16.57
N ALA A 183 21.06 3.53 15.55
CA ALA A 183 21.70 2.25 15.32
C ALA A 183 22.74 2.03 16.44
N GLY A 184 22.37 1.27 17.45
CA GLY A 184 23.30 0.73 18.43
C GLY A 184 24.48 0.07 17.70
N ASN A 185 25.70 0.34 18.19
CA ASN A 185 26.97 -0.14 17.65
C ASN A 185 26.88 -1.60 17.18
N ALA A 186 27.18 -1.81 15.89
CA ALA A 186 27.39 -3.11 15.24
C ALA A 186 28.66 -3.84 15.77
N ALA A 187 29.08 -3.58 17.02
CA ALA A 187 30.28 -4.14 17.65
C ALA A 187 30.01 -5.34 18.60
N ASP A 188 28.73 -5.70 18.83
CA ASP A 188 28.39 -6.81 19.76
C ASP A 188 27.90 -8.09 19.08
N VAL A 189 28.11 -8.28 17.79
CA VAL A 189 27.83 -9.56 17.10
C VAL A 189 29.16 -10.23 16.69
N ALA A 190 30.01 -10.48 17.67
CA ALA A 190 31.15 -11.37 17.52
C ALA A 190 30.89 -12.59 18.38
N ASN A 191 30.15 -13.59 17.87
CA ASN A 191 30.40 -15.02 18.10
C ASN A 191 29.40 -15.86 17.28
N ALA A 192 29.71 -16.07 15.99
CA ALA A 192 29.01 -17.03 15.12
C ALA A 192 29.61 -18.46 15.27
N ALA A 193 30.16 -18.82 16.41
CA ALA A 193 30.84 -20.11 16.60
C ALA A 193 30.09 -21.11 17.53
N ASP A 194 28.91 -20.77 18.08
CA ASP A 194 28.22 -21.64 19.05
C ASP A 194 26.88 -22.24 18.59
N ILE A 195 26.56 -22.22 17.29
CA ILE A 195 25.35 -22.88 16.77
C ILE A 195 25.71 -24.07 15.86
N ALA A 196 26.58 -24.94 16.36
CA ALA A 196 26.84 -26.22 15.70
C ALA A 196 26.74 -27.36 16.72
N ASN A 197 25.59 -27.53 17.36
CA ASN A 197 25.22 -28.80 17.98
C ASN A 197 23.79 -28.78 18.57
N VAL A 198 22.74 -28.98 17.77
CA VAL A 198 21.50 -29.66 18.18
C VAL A 198 20.85 -30.26 16.93
N ALA A 199 21.32 -31.44 16.55
CA ALA A 199 20.54 -32.37 15.76
C ALA A 199 19.81 -33.28 16.75
N GLY A 200 18.51 -33.12 16.90
CA GLY A 200 17.67 -34.01 17.72
C GLY A 200 16.21 -33.58 17.59
N ALA A 201 15.46 -34.40 16.86
CA ALA A 201 14.00 -34.26 16.75
C ALA A 201 13.37 -34.25 18.16
N ASP A 202 12.37 -33.35 18.37
CA ASP A 202 11.09 -33.73 18.96
C ASP A 202 10.17 -32.51 19.15
N VAL A 203 8.97 -32.65 18.61
CA VAL A 203 7.66 -32.11 19.03
C VAL A 203 7.63 -30.83 19.89
N PHE A 204 7.14 -29.76 19.33
CA PHE A 204 6.84 -28.51 20.05
C PHE A 204 5.54 -28.65 20.86
N PRO A 205 5.56 -28.45 22.19
CA PRO A 205 4.35 -28.12 22.93
C PRO A 205 4.07 -26.62 22.88
N ALA A 206 2.81 -26.27 22.66
CA ALA A 206 2.32 -24.91 22.76
C ALA A 206 2.45 -24.42 24.21
N SER A 207 3.39 -23.50 24.49
CA SER A 207 3.37 -22.75 25.74
C SER A 207 4.20 -21.44 25.64
N GLY A 208 3.53 -20.31 25.75
CA GLY A 208 3.97 -19.15 26.50
C GLY A 208 5.19 -18.37 26.04
N TYR A 209 5.06 -17.60 24.97
CA TYR A 209 5.99 -16.48 24.74
C TYR A 209 5.52 -15.26 25.56
N SER A 210 6.00 -15.13 26.78
CA SER A 210 5.88 -13.91 27.60
C SER A 210 7.07 -12.99 27.34
N GLY A 211 7.17 -12.47 26.12
CA GLY A 211 8.12 -11.42 25.79
C GLY A 211 7.55 -10.08 26.24
N LYS A 212 8.08 -9.55 27.37
CA LYS A 212 7.80 -8.20 27.84
C LYS A 212 8.27 -7.22 26.77
N ALA A 213 7.33 -6.47 26.16
CA ALA A 213 7.66 -5.40 25.25
C ALA A 213 8.60 -4.38 25.94
N PRO A 214 9.64 -3.86 25.27
CA PRO A 214 10.47 -2.83 25.85
C PRO A 214 9.64 -1.57 26.11
N PRO A 215 9.91 -0.81 27.20
CA PRO A 215 9.13 0.37 27.53
C PRO A 215 9.33 1.46 26.47
N GLY A 216 8.24 1.89 25.86
CA GLY A 216 7.98 3.17 25.20
C GLY A 216 9.11 3.93 24.52
N GLY A 217 9.90 3.28 23.63
CA GLY A 217 10.77 3.97 22.70
C GLY A 217 10.08 4.02 21.34
N ALA A 218 9.99 5.19 20.70
CA ALA A 218 9.63 5.28 19.30
C ALA A 218 10.55 4.35 18.50
N GLY A 219 9.97 3.34 17.81
CA GLY A 219 10.74 2.45 16.94
C GLY A 219 11.48 3.24 15.85
N PRO A 220 12.42 2.61 15.13
CA PRO A 220 13.14 3.28 14.07
C PRO A 220 12.16 3.84 13.03
N VAL A 221 12.30 5.11 12.69
CA VAL A 221 11.50 5.80 11.67
C VAL A 221 12.44 6.23 10.55
N CYS A 222 12.02 5.98 9.31
CA CYS A 222 12.68 6.50 8.13
C CYS A 222 11.85 7.66 7.57
N GLY A 223 12.42 8.85 7.46
CA GLY A 223 11.68 10.05 7.05
C GLY A 223 12.34 10.75 5.86
N VAL A 224 11.53 11.37 5.02
CA VAL A 224 11.98 12.31 3.99
C VAL A 224 12.28 13.65 4.65
N ARG A 225 13.41 14.27 4.32
CA ARG A 225 13.75 15.59 4.83
C ARG A 225 12.84 16.66 4.27
N ASP A 226 12.41 17.53 4.29
CA ASP A 226 11.40 18.56 4.03
C ASP A 226 10.05 18.27 4.69
N GLY A 227 10.05 17.33 5.61
CA GLY A 227 9.06 17.25 6.64
C GLY A 227 7.76 16.52 6.28
N ALA A 228 7.62 16.00 5.05
CA ALA A 228 6.31 15.55 4.62
C ALA A 228 5.90 14.16 5.16
N VAL A 229 6.74 13.12 5.00
CA VAL A 229 6.37 11.71 5.32
C VAL A 229 7.44 11.04 6.18
N SER A 230 7.00 10.22 7.14
CA SER A 230 7.86 9.36 7.97
C SER A 230 7.35 7.94 7.93
N LEU A 231 8.10 7.01 7.32
CA LEU A 231 7.73 5.59 7.26
C LEU A 231 7.89 4.94 8.63
N THR A 232 6.84 4.28 9.13
CA THR A 232 6.83 3.59 10.43
C THR A 232 6.81 2.07 10.32
N GLY A 233 6.47 1.52 9.15
CA GLY A 233 6.42 0.09 8.90
C GLY A 233 5.83 -0.25 7.55
N LEU A 234 5.95 -1.52 7.18
CA LEU A 234 5.40 -2.09 5.95
C LEU A 234 4.65 -3.39 6.27
N VAL A 235 3.42 -3.52 5.77
CA VAL A 235 2.66 -4.78 5.78
C VAL A 235 2.39 -5.18 4.34
N VAL A 236 2.78 -6.38 3.94
CA VAL A 236 2.52 -6.91 2.61
C VAL A 236 1.60 -8.12 2.70
N LEU A 237 0.56 -8.14 1.85
CA LEU A 237 -0.49 -9.15 1.84
C LEU A 237 -0.42 -9.91 0.52
N SER A 238 -0.16 -11.24 0.54
CA SER A 238 -0.06 -12.09 -0.67
C SER A 238 0.69 -11.34 -1.80
N THR A 239 1.91 -10.87 -1.49
CA THR A 239 2.65 -9.91 -2.34
C THR A 239 3.41 -10.59 -3.47
N SER A 240 3.53 -9.92 -4.61
CA SER A 240 4.48 -10.26 -5.67
C SER A 240 5.92 -9.97 -5.23
N GLY A 241 6.89 -10.59 -5.92
CA GLY A 241 8.32 -10.31 -5.72
C GLY A 241 9.01 -11.14 -4.63
N LEU A 242 8.35 -12.18 -4.10
CA LEU A 242 8.96 -13.10 -3.12
C LEU A 242 9.59 -14.35 -3.77
N GLY A 243 9.36 -14.58 -5.05
CA GLY A 243 9.87 -15.70 -5.83
C GLY A 243 9.48 -15.57 -7.29
N GLU A 244 9.79 -16.59 -8.08
CA GLU A 244 9.63 -16.52 -9.54
C GLU A 244 8.24 -16.95 -10.04
N GLU A 245 7.54 -17.80 -9.29
CA GLU A 245 6.29 -18.41 -9.75
C GLU A 245 5.12 -17.44 -9.64
N VAL A 246 4.27 -17.39 -10.67
CA VAL A 246 3.01 -16.64 -10.69
C VAL A 246 2.03 -17.31 -11.65
N ASN A 247 0.76 -17.25 -11.34
CA ASN A 247 -0.29 -17.71 -12.25
C ASN A 247 -0.53 -16.67 -13.36
N ARG A 248 0.29 -16.75 -14.42
CA ARG A 248 0.20 -15.85 -15.59
C ARG A 248 -1.15 -15.97 -16.31
N ASP A 249 -1.68 -17.20 -16.39
CA ASP A 249 -2.97 -17.45 -17.07
C ASP A 249 -4.12 -16.74 -16.34
N PHE A 250 -4.04 -16.63 -15.00
CA PHE A 250 -4.97 -15.81 -14.23
C PHE A 250 -4.86 -14.33 -14.65
N LEU A 251 -3.66 -13.76 -14.72
CA LEU A 251 -3.45 -12.34 -15.05
C LEU A 251 -4.00 -12.02 -16.45
N LEU A 252 -3.64 -12.82 -17.44
CA LEU A 252 -4.12 -12.63 -18.80
C LEU A 252 -5.62 -12.92 -18.92
N GLY A 253 -6.10 -13.96 -18.23
CA GLY A 253 -7.51 -14.32 -18.24
C GLY A 253 -8.43 -13.22 -17.72
N VAL A 254 -7.98 -12.39 -16.78
CA VAL A 254 -8.75 -11.20 -16.33
C VAL A 254 -8.80 -10.13 -17.41
N ILE A 255 -7.66 -9.84 -18.07
CA ILE A 255 -7.56 -8.81 -19.12
C ILE A 255 -8.34 -9.21 -20.37
N GLU A 256 -8.31 -10.50 -20.73
CA GLU A 256 -8.85 -11.05 -21.97
C GLU A 256 -10.30 -11.52 -21.84
N ALA A 257 -10.88 -11.47 -20.64
CA ALA A 257 -12.24 -11.90 -20.41
C ALA A 257 -13.22 -11.18 -21.39
N PRO A 258 -14.01 -11.93 -22.18
CA PRO A 258 -14.88 -11.32 -23.19
C PRO A 258 -16.06 -10.56 -22.58
N ASP A 259 -16.43 -10.90 -21.37
CA ASP A 259 -17.53 -10.29 -20.63
C ASP A 259 -17.34 -10.38 -19.11
N ALA A 260 -18.22 -9.72 -18.36
CA ALA A 260 -18.18 -9.68 -16.91
C ALA A 260 -18.37 -11.06 -16.25
N ASP A 261 -19.11 -11.97 -16.86
CA ASP A 261 -19.37 -13.31 -16.31
C ASP A 261 -18.13 -14.20 -16.52
N ALA A 262 -17.47 -14.10 -17.67
CA ALA A 262 -16.20 -14.78 -17.90
C ALA A 262 -15.12 -14.27 -16.93
N MET A 263 -15.04 -12.96 -16.74
CA MET A 263 -14.10 -12.36 -15.78
C MET A 263 -14.40 -12.82 -14.33
N ALA A 264 -15.69 -12.92 -13.95
CA ALA A 264 -16.06 -13.40 -12.63
C ALA A 264 -15.60 -14.85 -12.37
N ARG A 265 -15.63 -15.70 -13.42
CA ARG A 265 -15.12 -17.09 -13.33
C ARG A 265 -13.60 -17.11 -13.10
N VAL A 266 -12.85 -16.25 -13.78
CA VAL A 266 -11.39 -16.14 -13.55
C VAL A 266 -11.10 -15.62 -12.14
N LEU A 267 -11.80 -14.57 -11.69
CA LEU A 267 -11.64 -13.98 -10.37
C LEU A 267 -12.04 -14.91 -9.23
N ALA A 268 -12.78 -15.98 -9.49
CA ALA A 268 -13.10 -16.99 -8.48
C ALA A 268 -11.84 -17.68 -7.91
N ALA A 269 -10.71 -17.66 -8.62
CA ALA A 269 -9.43 -18.17 -8.13
C ALA A 269 -8.80 -17.33 -7.02
N LEU A 270 -9.28 -16.11 -6.81
CA LEU A 270 -8.73 -15.21 -5.76
C LEU A 270 -9.05 -15.66 -4.33
N THR A 271 -10.11 -16.44 -4.14
CA THR A 271 -10.60 -16.80 -2.80
C THR A 271 -10.95 -18.29 -2.70
N VAL A 272 -10.70 -18.88 -1.54
CA VAL A 272 -11.11 -20.25 -1.22
C VAL A 272 -12.64 -20.33 -1.10
N ARG A 273 -13.23 -19.35 -0.45
CA ARG A 273 -14.68 -19.21 -0.33
C ARG A 273 -15.20 -18.32 -1.45
N HIS A 274 -16.26 -18.76 -2.11
CA HIS A 274 -16.77 -18.10 -3.31
C HIS A 274 -16.81 -16.58 -3.21
N PHE A 275 -16.05 -15.93 -4.09
CA PHE A 275 -16.13 -14.50 -4.35
C PHE A 275 -17.55 -14.14 -4.81
N ARG A 276 -18.25 -13.34 -3.99
CA ARG A 276 -19.57 -12.83 -4.35
C ARG A 276 -19.50 -11.34 -4.59
N SER A 277 -19.76 -10.94 -5.81
CA SER A 277 -19.87 -9.54 -6.19
C SER A 277 -21.21 -9.29 -6.88
N SER A 278 -21.73 -8.06 -6.83
CA SER A 278 -22.91 -7.71 -7.59
C SER A 278 -22.62 -7.71 -9.09
N SER A 279 -23.60 -8.10 -9.90
CA SER A 279 -23.46 -8.04 -11.37
C SER A 279 -23.15 -6.63 -11.87
N ALA A 280 -23.66 -5.58 -11.21
CA ALA A 280 -23.36 -4.20 -11.54
C ALA A 280 -21.88 -3.85 -11.31
N TYR A 281 -21.30 -4.30 -10.16
CA TYR A 281 -19.88 -4.12 -9.88
C TYR A 281 -19.01 -4.86 -10.91
N MET A 282 -19.33 -6.12 -11.21
CA MET A 282 -18.58 -6.92 -12.19
C MET A 282 -18.59 -6.30 -13.59
N LYS A 283 -19.75 -5.78 -14.04
CA LYS A 283 -19.84 -5.07 -15.32
C LYS A 283 -19.00 -3.78 -15.33
N ALA A 284 -19.05 -3.02 -14.25
CA ALA A 284 -18.25 -1.80 -14.12
C ALA A 284 -16.75 -2.11 -14.08
N MET A 285 -16.33 -3.14 -13.36
CA MET A 285 -14.94 -3.62 -13.29
C MET A 285 -14.46 -4.08 -14.67
N HIS A 286 -15.23 -4.92 -15.37
CA HIS A 286 -14.90 -5.38 -16.71
C HIS A 286 -14.73 -4.21 -17.69
N ALA A 287 -15.65 -3.23 -17.67
CA ALA A 287 -15.55 -2.05 -18.53
C ALA A 287 -14.29 -1.22 -18.24
N ARG A 288 -13.91 -1.06 -16.97
CA ARG A 288 -12.66 -0.35 -16.58
C ARG A 288 -11.41 -1.10 -17.06
N ILE A 289 -11.33 -2.40 -16.78
CA ILE A 289 -10.20 -3.25 -17.23
C ILE A 289 -10.08 -3.19 -18.75
N HIS A 290 -11.20 -3.31 -19.47
CA HIS A 290 -11.19 -3.25 -20.92
C HIS A 290 -10.74 -1.89 -21.46
N SER A 291 -11.11 -0.78 -20.80
CA SER A 291 -10.65 0.57 -21.20
C SER A 291 -9.18 0.84 -20.88
N ALA A 292 -8.61 0.15 -19.88
CA ALA A 292 -7.20 0.28 -19.48
C ALA A 292 -6.32 -0.88 -20.01
N LYS A 293 -6.84 -1.70 -20.94
CA LYS A 293 -6.27 -2.96 -21.37
C LYS A 293 -4.80 -2.84 -21.78
N ASP A 294 -4.46 -1.84 -22.60
CA ASP A 294 -3.08 -1.66 -23.11
C ASP A 294 -2.09 -1.34 -21.99
N GLN A 295 -2.50 -0.52 -21.02
CA GLN A 295 -1.66 -0.22 -19.86
C GLN A 295 -1.51 -1.45 -18.94
N LEU A 296 -2.59 -2.21 -18.74
CA LEU A 296 -2.54 -3.42 -17.92
C LEU A 296 -1.64 -4.49 -18.53
N TYR A 297 -1.61 -4.63 -19.86
CA TYR A 297 -0.65 -5.51 -20.53
C TYR A 297 0.80 -5.06 -20.28
N ARG A 298 1.10 -3.75 -20.41
CA ARG A 298 2.45 -3.25 -20.10
C ARG A 298 2.86 -3.56 -18.66
N LEU A 299 1.95 -3.37 -17.70
CA LEU A 299 2.23 -3.71 -16.31
C LEU A 299 2.41 -5.22 -16.08
N VAL A 300 1.65 -6.07 -16.78
CA VAL A 300 1.84 -7.52 -16.72
C VAL A 300 3.18 -7.91 -17.34
N ASP A 301 3.53 -7.35 -18.51
CA ASP A 301 4.81 -7.64 -19.20
C ASP A 301 6.03 -7.10 -18.41
N ASP A 302 5.86 -6.04 -17.60
CA ASP A 302 6.88 -5.55 -16.67
C ASP A 302 7.11 -6.52 -15.49
N VAL A 303 6.04 -7.13 -14.96
CA VAL A 303 6.16 -7.98 -13.75
C VAL A 303 6.32 -9.46 -14.04
N VAL A 304 5.99 -9.91 -15.26
CA VAL A 304 6.07 -11.33 -15.66
C VAL A 304 6.73 -11.44 -17.03
N ASP A 305 7.84 -12.16 -17.11
CA ASP A 305 8.58 -12.37 -18.36
C ASP A 305 7.84 -13.29 -19.36
N GLY A 306 8.44 -13.43 -20.55
CA GLY A 306 7.91 -14.30 -21.62
C GLY A 306 7.87 -15.79 -21.27
N THR A 307 8.51 -16.22 -20.19
CA THR A 307 8.48 -17.60 -19.67
C THR A 307 7.43 -17.81 -18.59
N GLY A 308 6.74 -16.74 -18.16
CA GLY A 308 5.72 -16.77 -17.12
C GLY A 308 6.28 -16.65 -15.70
N ARG A 309 7.48 -16.08 -15.53
CA ARG A 309 8.12 -15.88 -14.23
C ARG A 309 8.08 -14.42 -13.80
N GLN A 310 7.97 -14.18 -12.50
CA GLN A 310 8.11 -12.84 -11.94
C GLN A 310 9.52 -12.29 -12.20
N VAL A 311 9.59 -11.04 -12.67
CA VAL A 311 10.84 -10.34 -12.99
C VAL A 311 11.41 -9.61 -11.78
N HIS A 312 10.53 -8.99 -10.97
CA HIS A 312 10.94 -8.20 -9.83
C HIS A 312 11.11 -9.05 -8.57
N SER A 313 12.09 -8.69 -7.74
CA SER A 313 12.27 -9.21 -6.39
C SER A 313 12.31 -8.09 -5.37
N ILE A 314 11.59 -8.25 -4.27
CA ILE A 314 11.60 -7.30 -3.14
C ILE A 314 12.42 -7.81 -1.95
N LEU A 315 13.03 -8.99 -2.04
CA LEU A 315 13.71 -9.62 -0.90
C LEU A 315 14.85 -8.75 -0.34
N GLU A 316 15.65 -8.14 -1.21
CA GLU A 316 16.71 -7.22 -0.78
C GLU A 316 16.15 -5.93 -0.18
N ILE A 317 15.05 -5.42 -0.74
CA ILE A 317 14.36 -4.26 -0.18
C ILE A 317 13.90 -4.58 1.24
N LEU A 318 13.20 -5.71 1.44
CA LEU A 318 12.70 -6.12 2.76
C LEU A 318 13.84 -6.33 3.78
N ALA A 319 15.01 -6.80 3.33
CA ALA A 319 16.19 -6.97 4.18
C ALA A 319 16.80 -5.64 4.62
N ALA A 320 16.74 -4.61 3.76
CA ALA A 320 17.39 -3.31 3.97
C ALA A 320 16.51 -2.28 4.69
N LEU A 321 15.18 -2.51 4.76
CA LEU A 321 14.28 -1.55 5.39
C LEU A 321 14.57 -1.40 6.89
N PRO A 322 14.76 -0.16 7.39
CA PRO A 322 15.05 0.10 8.80
C PRO A 322 13.79 0.15 9.68
N VAL A 323 12.66 -0.31 9.17
CA VAL A 323 11.36 -0.33 9.85
C VAL A 323 10.79 -1.75 9.92
N PRO A 324 9.90 -2.05 10.87
CA PRO A 324 9.27 -3.36 10.95
C PRO A 324 8.53 -3.74 9.66
N VAL A 325 8.72 -4.98 9.22
CA VAL A 325 8.03 -5.56 8.06
C VAL A 325 7.21 -6.76 8.49
N THR A 326 5.96 -6.84 8.03
CA THR A 326 5.07 -7.96 8.28
C THR A 326 4.52 -8.49 6.96
N LEU A 327 4.63 -9.78 6.74
CA LEU A 327 4.03 -10.52 5.63
C LEU A 327 2.81 -11.30 6.12
N VAL A 328 1.69 -11.18 5.41
CA VAL A 328 0.51 -12.04 5.57
C VAL A 328 0.24 -12.74 4.25
N HIS A 329 0.16 -14.07 4.23
CA HIS A 329 -0.04 -14.84 3.01
C HIS A 329 -1.06 -15.96 3.23
N GLY A 330 -1.98 -16.13 2.28
CA GLY A 330 -2.93 -17.26 2.28
C GLY A 330 -2.27 -18.53 1.80
N ARG A 331 -2.48 -19.66 2.49
CA ARG A 331 -1.87 -20.94 2.11
C ARG A 331 -2.50 -21.58 0.88
N GLU A 332 -3.71 -21.20 0.56
CA GLU A 332 -4.48 -21.65 -0.61
C GLU A 332 -4.47 -20.61 -1.74
N ASP A 333 -3.47 -19.72 -1.76
CA ASP A 333 -3.28 -18.74 -2.81
C ASP A 333 -3.00 -19.43 -4.16
N ALA A 334 -3.94 -19.27 -5.10
CA ALA A 334 -3.87 -19.86 -6.43
C ALA A 334 -3.18 -18.91 -7.47
N VAL A 335 -2.78 -17.71 -7.05
CA VAL A 335 -2.11 -16.72 -7.91
C VAL A 335 -0.61 -16.70 -7.62
N LEU A 336 -0.24 -16.64 -6.35
CA LEU A 336 1.15 -16.61 -5.87
C LEU A 336 1.38 -17.74 -4.86
N PRO A 337 2.22 -18.74 -5.15
CA PRO A 337 2.47 -19.87 -4.25
C PRO A 337 2.96 -19.39 -2.88
N TRP A 338 2.28 -19.81 -1.81
CA TRP A 338 2.60 -19.41 -0.45
C TRP A 338 4.02 -19.79 0.01
N GLN A 339 4.62 -20.80 -0.62
CA GLN A 339 5.98 -21.26 -0.34
C GLN A 339 7.01 -20.14 -0.55
N GLN A 340 6.72 -19.20 -1.44
CA GLN A 340 7.56 -18.02 -1.68
C GLN A 340 7.66 -17.11 -0.45
N ALA A 341 6.68 -17.16 0.46
CA ALA A 341 6.73 -16.44 1.73
C ALA A 341 7.89 -16.91 2.63
N LEU A 342 8.44 -18.09 2.40
CA LEU A 342 9.58 -18.62 3.15
C LEU A 342 10.94 -18.03 2.69
N ASN A 343 10.96 -17.31 1.57
CA ASN A 343 12.16 -16.66 1.05
C ASN A 343 12.47 -15.32 1.73
N VAL A 344 11.53 -14.77 2.51
CA VAL A 344 11.73 -13.46 3.14
C VAL A 344 12.85 -13.48 4.18
N PRO A 345 13.55 -12.35 4.39
CA PRO A 345 14.56 -12.22 5.44
C PRO A 345 14.03 -12.55 6.83
N GLY A 346 14.89 -13.08 7.70
CA GLY A 346 14.52 -13.46 9.07
C GLY A 346 14.03 -12.29 9.96
N SER A 347 14.23 -11.04 9.53
CA SER A 347 13.70 -9.84 10.19
C SER A 347 12.20 -9.60 9.92
N VAL A 348 11.61 -10.29 8.92
CA VAL A 348 10.21 -10.14 8.53
C VAL A 348 9.31 -11.04 9.38
N ALA A 349 8.30 -10.48 10.02
CA ALA A 349 7.27 -11.25 10.70
C ALA A 349 6.33 -11.90 9.66
N ILE A 350 6.10 -13.22 9.74
CA ILE A 350 5.30 -13.97 8.77
C ILE A 350 4.02 -14.49 9.44
N HIS A 351 2.88 -14.30 8.75
CA HIS A 351 1.59 -14.90 9.07
C HIS A 351 1.11 -15.71 7.86
N LEU A 352 1.17 -17.05 7.95
CA LEU A 352 0.60 -17.95 6.95
C LEU A 352 -0.80 -18.36 7.40
N LEU A 353 -1.82 -18.02 6.61
CA LEU A 353 -3.21 -18.20 6.97
C LEU A 353 -3.79 -19.43 6.26
N PRO A 354 -4.16 -20.48 6.99
CA PRO A 354 -4.87 -21.62 6.41
C PRO A 354 -6.29 -21.23 5.99
N ASP A 355 -6.84 -21.93 4.99
CA ASP A 355 -8.18 -21.68 4.43
C ASP A 355 -8.38 -20.25 3.89
N VAL A 356 -7.29 -19.62 3.41
CA VAL A 356 -7.25 -18.28 2.85
C VAL A 356 -6.50 -18.31 1.52
N GLY A 357 -7.11 -17.76 0.49
CA GLY A 357 -6.53 -17.60 -0.86
C GLY A 357 -5.72 -16.31 -1.03
N HIS A 358 -5.81 -15.74 -2.24
CA HIS A 358 -5.05 -14.55 -2.62
C HIS A 358 -5.55 -13.24 -1.95
N MET A 359 -6.74 -13.26 -1.32
CA MET A 359 -7.38 -12.05 -0.75
C MET A 359 -7.47 -12.11 0.80
N PRO A 360 -6.36 -12.16 1.56
CA PRO A 360 -6.40 -12.29 3.01
C PRO A 360 -7.17 -11.17 3.71
N HIS A 361 -7.17 -9.97 3.15
CA HIS A 361 -7.92 -8.82 3.67
C HIS A 361 -9.45 -8.93 3.48
N TRP A 362 -9.93 -9.90 2.68
CA TRP A 362 -11.35 -10.25 2.55
C TRP A 362 -11.70 -11.48 3.35
N GLU A 363 -10.93 -12.56 3.20
CA GLU A 363 -11.25 -13.88 3.76
C GLU A 363 -10.96 -13.96 5.27
N ALA A 364 -9.93 -13.20 5.74
CA ALA A 364 -9.54 -13.11 7.14
C ALA A 364 -9.53 -11.65 7.66
N ALA A 365 -10.50 -10.83 7.24
CA ALA A 365 -10.53 -9.38 7.44
C ALA A 365 -10.30 -8.94 8.90
N ALA A 366 -10.90 -9.62 9.87
CA ALA A 366 -10.75 -9.30 11.29
C ALA A 366 -9.31 -9.52 11.78
N LEU A 367 -8.69 -10.65 11.39
CA LEU A 367 -7.32 -10.98 11.75
C LEU A 367 -6.34 -10.01 11.07
N VAL A 368 -6.50 -9.75 9.76
CA VAL A 368 -5.64 -8.83 9.02
C VAL A 368 -5.76 -7.40 9.58
N SER A 369 -6.98 -6.95 9.91
CA SER A 369 -7.19 -5.64 10.58
C SER A 369 -6.46 -5.58 11.93
N THR A 370 -6.45 -6.67 12.69
CA THR A 370 -5.72 -6.76 13.98
C THR A 370 -4.21 -6.68 13.76
N ILE A 371 -3.67 -7.40 12.76
CA ILE A 371 -2.25 -7.36 12.41
C ILE A 371 -1.83 -5.94 12.00
N ILE A 372 -2.58 -5.30 11.10
CA ILE A 372 -2.33 -3.91 10.69
C ILE A 372 -2.44 -2.96 11.89
N GLY A 373 -3.44 -3.14 12.75
CA GLY A 373 -3.60 -2.35 13.96
C GLY A 373 -2.41 -2.44 14.91
N ARG A 374 -1.85 -3.64 15.09
CA ARG A 374 -0.62 -3.84 15.89
C ARG A 374 0.60 -3.20 15.25
N ALA A 375 0.76 -3.35 13.93
CA ALA A 375 1.84 -2.68 13.19
C ALA A 375 1.74 -1.14 13.29
N ALA A 376 0.53 -0.61 13.42
CA ALA A 376 0.27 0.81 13.65
C ALA A 376 0.41 1.25 15.13
N GLY A 377 1.01 0.41 16.00
CA GLY A 377 1.24 0.72 17.42
C GLY A 377 -0.01 0.62 18.31
N ARG A 378 -0.96 -0.26 17.94
CA ARG A 378 -2.09 -0.66 18.79
C ARG A 378 -1.78 -2.05 19.38
N GLY A 379 -1.02 -2.06 20.45
CA GLY A 379 -0.82 -3.26 21.26
C GLY A 379 -1.78 -3.29 22.45
#